data_5733d25e234577ba5b6e92572c92b309
#
_entry.id   5733d25e234577ba5b6e92572c92b309
#
_cell.length_a   1.000
_cell.length_b   1.000
_cell.length_c   1.000
_cell.angle_alpha   90.00
_cell.angle_beta   90.00
_cell.angle_gamma   90.00
#
_symmetry.space_group_name_H-M   'P 1'
#
loop_
_entity.id
_entity.type
_entity.pdbx_description
1 polymer ?
#
loop_
_entity_poly.entity_id
_entity_poly.type
_entity_poly.pdbx_seq_one_letter_code
_entity_poly.pdbx_strand_id
1 'polypeptide(L)'
;MTNVLEGFLREDYEKWGARNYLFEKKEDSFEPVTFAAFIEDVNYFAEYLLMKGFAEKSIGIYGPNSIEWMISDIAIMCYVGCGVGFNKDWSYDNVVYSIKKSEISCLIYDERQGEIMDRIRKEFPDLTYISVQKDFAGCIEEGRRASEGLFTLEGRPGDVPAKVVFTSGTTSFPKAVLLSINNVFSGWRSLGRRIDAGAEDVCYLFLPLNHTYGSIYNFIYSLVFGYEIYLAGSIKDMAQEMMAVHPTIFSGVPLVFTRFYEASKAMGVPLGTLLGGRMKYLFCGGAKLTPEIRKAYADEGMYMMNAYALSETSSGFSIDYPGEEDMESVGTLFEDVDAKVLDPDEDGYGELAIKGANVFLGYFRDEEATKAAFNEDGYFLTGDIGTIRNNKVYIRGRKDTRITLSNGENISAKRIEERVKEVHESIVSVKVYMRGDLLCTDIYVNDASAPKDAGEWEGLIEELNKIVSRFERIGKYNIISSSQMLK
;
A
#
# COMPACT_ATOMS: atom_id res chain seq x y z
N MET A 1 17.70 19.73 15.80
CA MET A 1 18.19 19.35 14.45
C MET A 1 16.99 19.19 13.57
N THR A 2 16.94 19.86 12.45
CA THR A 2 15.90 19.76 11.40
C THR A 2 15.76 18.29 11.00
N ASN A 3 14.54 17.75 10.94
CA ASN A 3 14.34 16.39 10.46
C ASN A 3 14.53 16.31 8.93
N VAL A 4 14.71 15.10 8.40
CA VAL A 4 14.99 14.89 6.99
C VAL A 4 13.87 15.41 6.07
N LEU A 5 12.62 15.30 6.48
CA LEU A 5 11.45 15.77 5.73
C LEU A 5 11.44 17.31 5.63
N GLU A 6 11.64 18.01 6.73
CA GLU A 6 11.74 19.47 6.72
C GLU A 6 12.89 19.94 5.83
N GLY A 7 14.03 19.21 5.83
CA GLY A 7 15.14 19.48 4.92
C GLY A 7 14.71 19.47 3.46
N PHE A 8 14.00 18.42 3.03
CA PHE A 8 13.48 18.33 1.66
C PHE A 8 12.48 19.43 1.34
N LEU A 9 11.54 19.74 2.25
CA LEU A 9 10.57 20.83 2.01
C LEU A 9 11.25 22.18 1.76
N ARG A 10 12.34 22.50 2.50
CA ARG A 10 13.11 23.73 2.30
C ARG A 10 13.85 23.74 0.96
N GLU A 11 14.54 22.63 0.65
CA GLU A 11 15.28 22.49 -0.61
C GLU A 11 14.32 22.57 -1.82
N ASP A 12 13.16 21.92 -1.75
CA ASP A 12 12.17 21.91 -2.83
C ASP A 12 11.55 23.28 -3.05
N TYR A 13 11.27 24.00 -1.96
CA TYR A 13 10.77 25.38 -2.05
C TYR A 13 11.77 26.29 -2.78
N GLU A 14 13.04 26.21 -2.43
CA GLU A 14 14.11 27.03 -3.03
C GLU A 14 14.39 26.63 -4.48
N LYS A 15 14.46 25.33 -4.75
CA LYS A 15 14.90 24.79 -6.04
C LYS A 15 13.79 24.72 -7.07
N TRP A 16 12.58 24.34 -6.64
CA TRP A 16 11.48 24.00 -7.54
C TRP A 16 10.19 24.81 -7.28
N GLY A 17 10.21 25.78 -6.37
CA GLY A 17 9.01 26.47 -5.90
C GLY A 17 8.05 26.94 -6.98
N ALA A 18 8.56 27.49 -8.08
CA ALA A 18 7.74 27.98 -9.20
C ALA A 18 7.24 26.88 -10.15
N ARG A 19 7.74 25.64 -10.01
CA ARG A 19 7.32 24.51 -10.87
C ARG A 19 5.99 23.94 -10.41
N ASN A 20 5.22 23.42 -11.35
CA ASN A 20 4.09 22.57 -11.04
C ASN A 20 4.55 21.32 -10.30
N TYR A 21 3.74 20.83 -9.39
CA TYR A 21 4.04 19.67 -8.57
C TYR A 21 2.91 18.66 -8.56
N LEU A 22 1.73 19.06 -8.09
CA LEU A 22 0.57 18.20 -8.00
C LEU A 22 -0.49 18.65 -8.99
N PHE A 23 -1.14 17.67 -9.60
CA PHE A 23 -2.22 17.89 -10.53
C PHE A 23 -3.45 17.10 -10.07
N GLU A 24 -4.55 17.80 -9.84
CA GLU A 24 -5.82 17.19 -9.49
C GLU A 24 -6.82 17.37 -10.63
N LYS A 25 -7.56 16.31 -10.93
CA LYS A 25 -8.57 16.36 -11.98
C LYS A 25 -9.79 17.14 -11.52
N LYS A 26 -10.11 18.24 -12.23
CA LYS A 26 -11.35 19.01 -12.09
C LYS A 26 -12.07 18.98 -13.41
N GLU A 27 -13.30 18.46 -13.42
CA GLU A 27 -14.08 18.25 -14.63
C GLU A 27 -13.28 17.49 -15.71
N ASP A 28 -12.91 18.15 -16.80
CA ASP A 28 -12.20 17.55 -17.94
C ASP A 28 -10.69 17.86 -18.00
N SER A 29 -10.15 18.64 -17.03
CA SER A 29 -8.75 19.05 -17.00
C SER A 29 -8.05 18.72 -15.68
N PHE A 30 -6.72 18.66 -15.74
CA PHE A 30 -5.88 18.60 -14.55
C PHE A 30 -5.42 20.01 -14.17
N GLU A 31 -5.76 20.47 -12.99
CA GLU A 31 -5.33 21.75 -12.46
C GLU A 31 -4.07 21.60 -11.62
N PRO A 32 -3.03 22.42 -11.87
CA PRO A 32 -1.77 22.32 -11.18
C PRO A 32 -1.74 23.09 -9.86
N VAL A 33 -0.99 22.54 -8.90
CA VAL A 33 -0.48 23.23 -7.72
C VAL A 33 1.03 23.23 -7.76
N THR A 34 1.69 24.35 -7.53
CA THR A 34 3.14 24.47 -7.55
C THR A 34 3.77 23.90 -6.27
N PHE A 35 5.09 23.57 -6.30
CA PHE A 35 5.83 23.20 -5.09
C PHE A 35 5.71 24.27 -4.01
N ALA A 36 5.86 25.56 -4.35
CA ALA A 36 5.75 26.64 -3.38
C ALA A 36 4.36 26.66 -2.75
N ALA A 37 3.29 26.63 -3.53
CA ALA A 37 1.92 26.65 -3.01
C ALA A 37 1.64 25.46 -2.08
N PHE A 38 2.05 24.25 -2.49
CA PHE A 38 1.90 23.07 -1.66
C PHE A 38 2.66 23.19 -0.32
N ILE A 39 3.92 23.61 -0.36
CA ILE A 39 4.77 23.73 0.84
C ILE A 39 4.29 24.86 1.76
N GLU A 40 3.83 25.98 1.20
CA GLU A 40 3.20 27.05 1.97
C GLU A 40 1.96 26.55 2.70
N ASP A 41 1.07 25.83 2.01
CA ASP A 41 -0.14 25.28 2.60
C ASP A 41 0.17 24.24 3.68
N VAL A 42 1.21 23.41 3.50
CA VAL A 42 1.72 22.49 4.54
C VAL A 42 2.13 23.27 5.80
N ASN A 43 2.92 24.34 5.66
CA ASN A 43 3.39 25.13 6.80
C ASN A 43 2.22 25.82 7.52
N TYR A 44 1.33 26.48 6.77
CA TYR A 44 0.20 27.21 7.37
C TYR A 44 -0.85 26.28 7.97
N PHE A 45 -1.07 25.11 7.39
CA PHE A 45 -1.96 24.11 7.99
C PHE A 45 -1.37 23.53 9.27
N ALA A 46 -0.05 23.31 9.32
CA ALA A 46 0.63 22.91 10.54
C ALA A 46 0.51 23.97 11.64
N GLU A 47 0.74 25.26 11.31
CA GLU A 47 0.56 26.38 12.22
C GLU A 47 -0.86 26.40 12.82
N TYR A 48 -1.88 26.25 11.96
CA TYR A 48 -3.28 26.16 12.41
C TYR A 48 -3.48 25.02 13.41
N LEU A 49 -3.01 23.82 13.09
CA LEU A 49 -3.18 22.66 13.97
C LEU A 49 -2.47 22.84 15.33
N LEU A 50 -1.26 23.40 15.33
CA LEU A 50 -0.51 23.70 16.57
C LEU A 50 -1.24 24.76 17.42
N MET A 51 -1.72 25.83 16.79
CA MET A 51 -2.49 26.88 17.44
C MET A 51 -3.81 26.36 18.08
N LYS A 52 -4.42 25.32 17.47
CA LYS A 52 -5.60 24.63 18.03
C LYS A 52 -5.26 23.59 19.11
N GLY A 53 -3.98 23.44 19.49
CA GLY A 53 -3.55 22.58 20.58
C GLY A 53 -3.38 21.10 20.19
N PHE A 54 -3.15 20.80 18.92
CA PHE A 54 -2.93 19.42 18.43
C PHE A 54 -1.48 18.96 18.47
N ALA A 55 -0.56 19.72 19.08
CA ALA A 55 0.83 19.28 19.26
C ALA A 55 0.90 17.87 19.89
N GLU A 56 1.71 16.99 19.29
CA GLU A 56 1.93 15.60 19.72
C GLU A 56 0.65 14.74 19.79
N LYS A 57 -0.42 15.13 19.08
CA LYS A 57 -1.67 14.36 19.02
C LYS A 57 -1.72 13.47 17.77
N SER A 58 -2.54 12.42 17.87
CA SER A 58 -2.95 11.65 16.68
C SER A 58 -4.07 12.37 15.94
N ILE A 59 -3.95 12.50 14.62
CA ILE A 59 -4.91 13.16 13.75
C ILE A 59 -5.29 12.22 12.62
N GLY A 60 -6.58 11.94 12.46
CA GLY A 60 -7.12 11.09 11.41
C GLY A 60 -7.30 11.83 10.09
N ILE A 61 -7.07 11.15 8.97
CA ILE A 61 -7.38 11.63 7.63
C ILE A 61 -8.27 10.59 6.95
N TYR A 62 -9.48 10.96 6.53
CA TYR A 62 -10.50 10.05 6.03
C TYR A 62 -11.16 10.54 4.75
N GLY A 63 -10.86 9.88 3.64
CA GLY A 63 -11.39 10.23 2.32
C GLY A 63 -10.60 9.60 1.19
N PRO A 64 -10.92 9.92 -0.07
CA PRO A 64 -10.11 9.53 -1.22
C PRO A 64 -8.81 10.35 -1.30
N ASN A 65 -7.93 9.95 -2.20
CA ASN A 65 -6.73 10.75 -2.50
C ASN A 65 -7.14 12.17 -2.92
N SER A 66 -6.46 13.17 -2.36
CA SER A 66 -6.61 14.58 -2.70
C SER A 66 -5.36 15.37 -2.31
N ILE A 67 -5.23 16.59 -2.79
CA ILE A 67 -4.13 17.49 -2.42
C ILE A 67 -4.21 17.84 -0.92
N GLU A 68 -5.41 18.02 -0.39
CA GLU A 68 -5.62 18.30 1.04
C GLU A 68 -5.21 17.12 1.92
N TRP A 69 -5.40 15.87 1.44
CA TRP A 69 -4.83 14.69 2.11
C TRP A 69 -3.31 14.80 2.20
N MET A 70 -2.65 15.12 1.07
CA MET A 70 -1.19 15.23 0.99
C MET A 70 -0.66 16.35 1.88
N ILE A 71 -1.29 17.53 1.87
CA ILE A 71 -0.96 18.65 2.76
C ILE A 71 -1.08 18.22 4.21
N SER A 72 -2.20 17.57 4.57
CA SER A 72 -2.45 17.11 5.94
C SER A 72 -1.41 16.10 6.41
N ASP A 73 -1.10 15.10 5.58
CA ASP A 73 -0.14 14.03 5.92
C ASP A 73 1.25 14.61 6.22
N ILE A 74 1.74 15.52 5.37
CA ILE A 74 3.05 16.16 5.55
C ILE A 74 3.05 17.13 6.74
N ALA A 75 2.03 17.97 6.88
CA ALA A 75 1.93 18.94 7.98
C ALA A 75 1.92 18.24 9.34
N ILE A 76 1.09 17.19 9.47
CA ILE A 76 0.99 16.43 10.71
C ILE A 76 2.31 15.73 11.02
N MET A 77 2.86 14.98 10.07
CA MET A 77 4.06 14.19 10.27
C MET A 77 5.28 15.06 10.57
N CYS A 78 5.47 16.17 9.85
CA CYS A 78 6.64 17.01 9.96
C CYS A 78 6.64 17.88 11.22
N TYR A 79 5.47 18.45 11.60
CA TYR A 79 5.41 19.53 12.60
C TYR A 79 4.48 19.25 13.78
N VAL A 80 3.43 18.45 13.62
CA VAL A 80 2.32 18.45 14.59
C VAL A 80 2.30 17.19 15.45
N GLY A 81 2.23 15.99 14.85
CA GLY A 81 1.98 14.78 15.63
C GLY A 81 2.03 13.50 14.80
N CYS A 82 1.05 12.63 15.00
CA CYS A 82 0.95 11.35 14.33
C CYS A 82 -0.25 11.32 13.36
N GLY A 83 0.01 11.21 12.06
CA GLY A 83 -1.01 11.08 11.02
C GLY A 83 -1.58 9.66 10.97
N VAL A 84 -2.90 9.52 10.95
CA VAL A 84 -3.61 8.23 10.91
C VAL A 84 -4.47 8.16 9.66
N GLY A 85 -4.05 7.35 8.68
CA GLY A 85 -4.78 7.19 7.41
C GLY A 85 -5.93 6.19 7.53
N PHE A 86 -7.17 6.63 7.23
CA PHE A 86 -8.35 5.78 7.18
C PHE A 86 -8.69 5.42 5.73
N ASN A 87 -8.99 4.14 5.48
CA ASN A 87 -9.43 3.72 4.16
C ASN A 87 -10.85 4.21 3.90
N LYS A 88 -11.05 4.90 2.76
CA LYS A 88 -12.34 5.46 2.35
C LYS A 88 -13.47 4.43 2.18
N ASP A 89 -13.11 3.17 1.94
CA ASP A 89 -14.03 2.07 1.67
C ASP A 89 -14.30 1.21 2.92
N TRP A 90 -13.83 1.63 4.10
CA TRP A 90 -14.08 0.91 5.34
C TRP A 90 -15.54 0.97 5.78
N SER A 91 -15.98 -0.14 6.39
CA SER A 91 -17.24 -0.16 7.12
C SER A 91 -17.22 0.79 8.32
N TYR A 92 -18.38 1.21 8.78
CA TYR A 92 -18.53 2.00 10.01
C TYR A 92 -17.75 1.41 11.19
N ASP A 93 -17.85 0.10 11.42
CA ASP A 93 -17.22 -0.58 12.55
C ASP A 93 -15.69 -0.50 12.47
N ASN A 94 -15.10 -0.61 11.27
CA ASN A 94 -13.67 -0.43 11.06
C ASN A 94 -13.22 1.00 11.33
N VAL A 95 -14.01 2.00 10.93
CA VAL A 95 -13.69 3.42 11.22
C VAL A 95 -13.76 3.67 12.72
N VAL A 96 -14.83 3.21 13.41
CA VAL A 96 -14.98 3.33 14.87
C VAL A 96 -13.83 2.65 15.62
N TYR A 97 -13.50 1.41 15.22
CA TYR A 97 -12.37 0.69 15.80
C TYR A 97 -11.07 1.50 15.65
N SER A 98 -10.80 2.03 14.46
CA SER A 98 -9.57 2.75 14.17
C SER A 98 -9.48 4.08 14.91
N ILE A 99 -10.59 4.81 15.07
CA ILE A 99 -10.68 6.01 15.92
C ILE A 99 -10.30 5.66 17.38
N LYS A 100 -10.93 4.63 17.94
CA LYS A 100 -10.68 4.18 19.31
C LYS A 100 -9.25 3.67 19.51
N LYS A 101 -8.74 2.87 18.57
CA LYS A 101 -7.38 2.30 18.62
C LYS A 101 -6.29 3.35 18.55
N SER A 102 -6.46 4.36 17.68
CA SER A 102 -5.46 5.42 17.47
C SER A 102 -5.67 6.67 18.33
N GLU A 103 -6.78 6.73 19.10
CA GLU A 103 -7.13 7.86 19.98
C GLU A 103 -6.92 9.22 19.32
N ILE A 104 -7.42 9.36 18.09
CA ILE A 104 -7.31 10.62 17.37
C ILE A 104 -8.03 11.75 18.11
N SER A 105 -7.45 12.95 18.07
CA SER A 105 -8.03 14.15 18.66
C SER A 105 -8.76 15.03 17.63
N CYS A 106 -8.47 14.80 16.35
CA CYS A 106 -9.08 15.49 15.22
C CYS A 106 -9.25 14.52 14.06
N LEU A 107 -10.32 14.67 13.28
CA LEU A 107 -10.58 13.93 12.05
C LEU A 107 -10.78 14.93 10.88
N ILE A 108 -9.80 14.94 9.98
CA ILE A 108 -9.89 15.62 8.69
C ILE A 108 -10.61 14.68 7.74
N TYR A 109 -11.73 15.10 7.16
CA TYR A 109 -12.56 14.17 6.39
C TYR A 109 -13.12 14.80 5.12
N ASP A 110 -13.35 13.97 4.13
CA ASP A 110 -14.03 14.32 2.88
C ASP A 110 -15.56 14.17 3.03
N GLU A 111 -16.33 15.16 2.58
CA GLU A 111 -17.81 15.14 2.65
C GLU A 111 -18.44 13.97 1.89
N ARG A 112 -17.75 13.38 0.93
CA ARG A 112 -18.18 12.16 0.23
C ARG A 112 -18.37 10.96 1.16
N GLN A 113 -17.81 10.98 2.38
CA GLN A 113 -18.02 9.96 3.41
C GLN A 113 -19.40 10.04 4.11
N GLY A 114 -20.18 11.07 3.84
CA GLY A 114 -21.62 11.24 4.09
C GLY A 114 -22.18 10.52 5.32
N GLU A 115 -22.99 9.49 5.10
CA GLU A 115 -23.72 8.77 6.16
C GLU A 115 -22.81 8.19 7.27
N ILE A 116 -21.62 7.74 6.92
CA ILE A 116 -20.68 7.24 7.93
C ILE A 116 -20.26 8.39 8.86
N MET A 117 -19.98 9.57 8.31
CA MET A 117 -19.59 10.73 9.11
C MET A 117 -20.71 11.22 10.02
N ASP A 118 -21.97 11.16 9.59
CA ASP A 118 -23.12 11.53 10.43
C ASP A 118 -23.25 10.63 11.66
N ARG A 119 -22.91 9.36 11.51
CA ARG A 119 -22.90 8.40 12.63
C ARG A 119 -21.68 8.62 13.53
N ILE A 120 -20.49 8.83 12.94
CA ILE A 120 -19.23 9.08 13.66
C ILE A 120 -19.38 10.32 14.57
N ARG A 121 -19.91 11.43 14.06
CA ARG A 121 -20.14 12.64 14.87
C ARG A 121 -21.05 12.44 16.07
N LYS A 122 -22.02 11.55 15.96
CA LYS A 122 -22.92 11.21 17.08
C LYS A 122 -22.21 10.33 18.14
N GLU A 123 -21.34 9.41 17.69
CA GLU A 123 -20.61 8.51 18.61
C GLU A 123 -19.43 9.22 19.28
N PHE A 124 -18.79 10.17 18.59
CA PHE A 124 -17.60 10.91 19.08
C PHE A 124 -17.85 12.44 19.08
N PRO A 125 -18.78 12.95 19.92
CA PRO A 125 -19.14 14.38 19.91
C PRO A 125 -17.99 15.33 20.33
N ASP A 126 -17.02 14.82 21.09
CA ASP A 126 -15.87 15.59 21.59
C ASP A 126 -14.69 15.62 20.62
N LEU A 127 -14.75 14.86 19.52
CA LEU A 127 -13.73 14.85 18.49
C LEU A 127 -13.82 16.10 17.63
N THR A 128 -12.69 16.74 17.34
CA THR A 128 -12.67 17.86 16.40
C THR A 128 -12.79 17.34 14.96
N TYR A 129 -13.58 18.03 14.15
CA TYR A 129 -13.81 17.68 12.75
C TYR A 129 -13.41 18.83 11.84
N ILE A 130 -12.65 18.51 10.77
CA ILE A 130 -12.27 19.46 9.72
C ILE A 130 -12.73 18.88 8.39
N SER A 131 -13.72 19.53 7.76
CA SER A 131 -14.18 19.15 6.42
C SER A 131 -13.22 19.66 5.36
N VAL A 132 -12.77 18.78 4.47
CA VAL A 132 -11.92 19.16 3.34
C VAL A 132 -12.60 20.22 2.48
N GLN A 133 -13.89 20.07 2.17
CA GLN A 133 -14.61 20.99 1.28
C GLN A 133 -15.09 22.28 1.94
N LYS A 134 -15.28 22.30 3.27
CA LYS A 134 -15.90 23.45 3.97
C LYS A 134 -14.94 24.25 4.80
N ASP A 135 -14.00 23.59 5.48
CA ASP A 135 -13.20 24.17 6.54
C ASP A 135 -11.73 24.35 6.15
N PHE A 136 -11.19 23.46 5.31
CA PHE A 136 -9.75 23.27 5.10
C PHE A 136 -9.05 24.55 4.60
N ALA A 137 -9.60 25.22 3.58
CA ALA A 137 -9.04 26.46 3.07
C ALA A 137 -9.06 27.58 4.13
N GLY A 138 -10.12 27.63 4.95
CA GLY A 138 -10.22 28.57 6.08
C GLY A 138 -9.19 28.28 7.16
N CYS A 139 -8.90 27.02 7.44
CA CYS A 139 -7.85 26.60 8.38
C CYS A 139 -6.45 27.05 7.91
N ILE A 140 -6.12 26.86 6.64
CA ILE A 140 -4.86 27.34 6.05
C ILE A 140 -4.75 28.88 6.19
N GLU A 141 -5.80 29.59 5.84
CA GLU A 141 -5.80 31.07 5.91
C GLU A 141 -5.70 31.60 7.37
N GLU A 142 -6.29 30.89 8.34
CA GLU A 142 -6.14 31.20 9.76
C GLU A 142 -4.69 30.96 10.22
N GLY A 143 -4.09 29.84 9.83
CA GLY A 143 -2.69 29.55 10.10
C GLY A 143 -1.74 30.55 9.44
N ARG A 144 -2.00 30.97 8.20
CA ARG A 144 -1.24 31.98 7.47
C ARG A 144 -1.22 33.33 8.22
N ARG A 145 -2.35 33.74 8.79
CA ARG A 145 -2.46 34.99 9.58
C ARG A 145 -1.73 34.91 10.92
N ALA A 146 -1.65 33.73 11.51
CA ALA A 146 -0.99 33.50 12.79
C ALA A 146 0.52 33.31 12.66
N SER A 147 0.97 32.89 11.50
CA SER A 147 2.37 32.57 11.25
C SER A 147 3.27 33.80 11.22
N GLU A 148 4.45 33.72 11.81
CA GLU A 148 5.51 34.72 11.74
C GLU A 148 6.30 34.67 10.41
N GLY A 149 6.03 33.68 9.56
CA GLY A 149 6.68 33.47 8.27
C GLY A 149 6.78 32.00 7.90
N LEU A 150 7.24 31.75 6.67
CA LEU A 150 7.45 30.39 6.20
C LEU A 150 8.64 29.73 6.91
N PHE A 151 8.50 28.46 7.28
CA PHE A 151 9.53 27.67 7.98
C PHE A 151 9.96 28.22 9.35
N THR A 152 9.07 28.92 10.06
CA THR A 152 9.30 29.35 11.46
C THR A 152 9.03 28.21 12.46
N LEU A 153 8.25 27.21 12.06
CA LEU A 153 8.03 26.02 12.87
C LEU A 153 9.30 25.15 12.93
N GLU A 154 9.52 24.53 14.08
CA GLU A 154 10.55 23.52 14.26
C GLU A 154 9.99 22.13 13.91
N GLY A 155 10.64 21.43 13.01
CA GLY A 155 10.28 20.06 12.63
C GLY A 155 10.48 19.09 13.78
N ARG A 156 9.58 18.13 13.92
CA ARG A 156 9.63 17.08 14.97
C ARG A 156 10.84 16.18 14.77
N PRO A 157 11.38 15.55 15.87
CA PRO A 157 12.45 14.56 15.73
C PRO A 157 12.07 13.43 14.76
N GLY A 158 13.07 12.94 14.01
CA GLY A 158 12.83 11.95 12.96
C GLY A 158 12.51 10.54 13.45
N ASP A 159 12.78 10.23 14.72
CA ASP A 159 12.65 8.91 15.36
C ASP A 159 11.37 8.76 16.20
N VAL A 160 10.59 9.84 16.37
CA VAL A 160 9.31 9.77 17.12
C VAL A 160 8.16 9.27 16.25
N PRO A 161 7.05 8.79 16.85
CA PRO A 161 5.83 8.42 16.14
C PRO A 161 5.33 9.53 15.21
N ALA A 162 5.16 9.23 13.92
CA ALA A 162 4.77 10.21 12.91
C ALA A 162 3.60 9.76 12.04
N LYS A 163 3.44 8.45 11.81
CA LYS A 163 2.40 7.91 10.93
C LYS A 163 1.90 6.57 11.43
N VAL A 164 0.58 6.37 11.42
CA VAL A 164 -0.08 5.08 11.62
C VAL A 164 -0.69 4.61 10.30
N VAL A 165 -0.34 3.41 9.91
CA VAL A 165 -0.92 2.71 8.76
C VAL A 165 -1.62 1.45 9.24
N PHE A 166 -2.89 1.33 8.91
CA PHE A 166 -3.64 0.12 9.23
C PHE A 166 -3.47 -0.94 8.15
N THR A 167 -3.17 -2.18 8.57
CA THR A 167 -3.04 -3.33 7.68
C THR A 167 -4.27 -4.22 7.77
N SER A 168 -4.70 -4.78 6.65
CA SER A 168 -5.69 -5.86 6.64
C SER A 168 -5.05 -7.13 7.22
N GLY A 169 -5.15 -7.30 8.54
CA GLY A 169 -4.66 -8.50 9.23
C GLY A 169 -5.54 -9.72 9.00
N THR A 170 -5.03 -10.90 9.38
CA THR A 170 -5.78 -12.17 9.45
C THR A 170 -6.83 -12.19 10.58
N THR A 171 -6.86 -11.15 11.41
CA THR A 171 -7.81 -10.93 12.50
C THR A 171 -9.00 -10.09 12.05
N SER A 172 -10.11 -10.10 12.82
CA SER A 172 -11.34 -9.35 12.53
C SER A 172 -11.13 -7.82 12.40
N PHE A 173 -10.06 -7.28 12.98
CA PHE A 173 -9.70 -5.85 12.91
C PHE A 173 -8.28 -5.64 12.43
N PRO A 174 -8.00 -4.54 11.68
CA PRO A 174 -6.68 -4.24 11.16
C PRO A 174 -5.67 -3.90 12.27
N LYS A 175 -4.40 -4.31 12.08
CA LYS A 175 -3.30 -3.90 12.96
C LYS A 175 -2.85 -2.47 12.63
N ALA A 176 -2.55 -1.68 13.64
CA ALA A 176 -2.08 -0.30 13.52
C ALA A 176 -0.53 -0.27 13.54
N VAL A 177 0.09 -0.19 12.39
CA VAL A 177 1.55 -0.12 12.21
C VAL A 177 2.02 1.30 12.46
N LEU A 178 2.96 1.50 13.41
CA LEU A 178 3.48 2.80 13.80
C LEU A 178 4.84 3.07 13.16
N LEU A 179 4.93 4.14 12.40
CA LEU A 179 6.13 4.57 11.67
C LEU A 179 6.64 5.92 12.17
N SER A 180 7.96 6.08 12.18
CA SER A 180 8.65 7.35 12.32
C SER A 180 8.98 7.98 10.96
N ILE A 181 9.39 9.25 10.93
CA ILE A 181 9.91 9.90 9.71
C ILE A 181 11.14 9.14 9.20
N ASN A 182 12.02 8.70 10.10
CA ASN A 182 13.21 7.91 9.73
C ASN A 182 12.84 6.58 9.06
N ASN A 183 11.79 5.90 9.53
CA ASN A 183 11.29 4.69 8.85
C ASN A 183 10.81 5.02 7.42
N VAL A 184 10.00 6.07 7.28
CA VAL A 184 9.41 6.49 5.99
C VAL A 184 10.50 6.83 4.97
N PHE A 185 11.55 7.52 5.38
CA PHE A 185 12.65 7.93 4.51
C PHE A 185 13.82 6.93 4.43
N SER A 186 13.75 5.76 5.06
CA SER A 186 14.86 4.80 5.07
C SER A 186 15.27 4.30 3.68
N GLY A 187 14.31 4.02 2.79
CA GLY A 187 14.56 3.36 1.50
C GLY A 187 14.86 4.30 0.32
N TRP A 188 14.77 5.62 0.49
CA TRP A 188 14.89 6.54 -0.66
C TRP A 188 16.26 6.49 -1.35
N ARG A 189 17.35 6.31 -0.59
CA ARG A 189 18.70 6.20 -1.15
C ARG A 189 18.87 4.93 -1.97
N SER A 190 18.33 3.82 -1.47
CA SER A 190 18.37 2.54 -2.18
C SER A 190 17.53 2.60 -3.45
N LEU A 191 16.38 3.27 -3.44
CA LEU A 191 15.58 3.51 -4.64
C LEU A 191 16.35 4.41 -5.64
N GLY A 192 16.94 5.51 -5.19
CA GLY A 192 17.70 6.44 -6.03
C GLY A 192 18.95 5.85 -6.68
N ARG A 193 19.46 4.71 -6.18
CA ARG A 193 20.53 3.94 -6.86
C ARG A 193 20.00 3.06 -8.00
N ARG A 194 18.70 2.82 -8.04
CA ARG A 194 18.03 1.95 -9.01
C ARG A 194 17.34 2.73 -10.12
N ILE A 195 16.87 3.94 -9.80
CA ILE A 195 16.19 4.79 -10.77
C ILE A 195 16.85 6.16 -10.82
N ASP A 196 16.90 6.71 -12.03
CA ASP A 196 17.28 8.11 -12.28
C ASP A 196 15.99 8.91 -12.53
N ALA A 197 15.19 9.04 -11.45
CA ALA A 197 13.97 9.84 -11.49
C ALA A 197 14.29 11.28 -11.07
N GLY A 198 13.62 12.23 -11.68
CA GLY A 198 13.86 13.64 -11.41
C GLY A 198 12.73 14.56 -11.91
N ALA A 199 13.09 15.82 -12.04
CA ALA A 199 12.18 16.91 -12.33
C ALA A 199 11.39 16.78 -13.65
N GLU A 200 11.89 16.00 -14.60
CA GLU A 200 11.26 15.75 -15.91
C GLU A 200 10.31 14.56 -15.90
N ASP A 201 10.23 13.86 -14.77
CA ASP A 201 9.39 12.68 -14.65
C ASP A 201 8.00 13.02 -14.13
N VAL A 202 7.05 12.18 -14.50
CA VAL A 202 5.62 12.34 -14.20
C VAL A 202 5.10 11.04 -13.62
N CYS A 203 4.57 11.07 -12.41
CA CYS A 203 3.93 9.95 -11.75
C CYS A 203 2.40 10.06 -11.87
N TYR A 204 1.75 9.00 -12.33
CA TYR A 204 0.29 8.88 -12.27
C TYR A 204 -0.10 8.07 -11.02
N LEU A 205 -0.68 8.75 -10.03
CA LEU A 205 -0.97 8.19 -8.71
C LEU A 205 -2.45 7.82 -8.54
N PHE A 206 -2.74 6.52 -8.54
CA PHE A 206 -4.07 5.98 -8.20
C PHE A 206 -4.06 5.18 -6.89
N LEU A 207 -2.88 4.73 -6.43
CA LEU A 207 -2.76 3.95 -5.21
C LEU A 207 -3.22 4.76 -3.98
N PRO A 208 -3.95 4.12 -3.03
CA PRO A 208 -4.47 4.83 -1.87
C PRO A 208 -3.37 5.41 -0.97
N LEU A 209 -3.51 6.69 -0.58
CA LEU A 209 -2.56 7.38 0.31
C LEU A 209 -2.61 6.89 1.77
N ASN A 210 -3.64 6.16 2.17
CA ASN A 210 -3.68 5.49 3.48
C ASN A 210 -2.80 4.24 3.56
N HIS A 211 -2.21 3.78 2.44
CA HIS A 211 -1.24 2.68 2.38
C HIS A 211 0.17 3.17 2.11
N THR A 212 1.17 2.50 2.70
CA THR A 212 2.59 2.85 2.51
C THR A 212 3.00 2.90 1.05
N TYR A 213 2.48 2.03 0.21
CA TYR A 213 2.83 1.99 -1.21
C TYR A 213 2.41 3.28 -1.94
N GLY A 214 1.19 3.76 -1.77
CA GLY A 214 0.74 5.03 -2.35
C GLY A 214 1.40 6.24 -1.69
N SER A 215 1.42 6.29 -0.35
CA SER A 215 1.90 7.45 0.39
C SER A 215 3.42 7.61 0.36
N ILE A 216 4.20 6.52 0.49
CA ILE A 216 5.66 6.63 0.58
C ILE A 216 6.29 6.63 -0.81
N TYR A 217 6.08 5.57 -1.59
CA TYR A 217 6.77 5.41 -2.88
C TYR A 217 6.33 6.40 -3.94
N ASN A 218 5.04 6.75 -4.00
CA ASN A 218 4.58 7.65 -5.05
C ASN A 218 4.54 9.10 -4.59
N PHE A 219 4.05 9.36 -3.38
CA PHE A 219 3.91 10.73 -2.90
C PHE A 219 5.15 11.23 -2.16
N ILE A 220 5.53 10.64 -1.02
CA ILE A 220 6.62 11.21 -0.21
C ILE A 220 7.95 11.22 -0.97
N TYR A 221 8.23 10.20 -1.76
CA TYR A 221 9.45 10.17 -2.56
C TYR A 221 9.45 11.14 -3.74
N SER A 222 8.30 11.69 -4.16
CA SER A 222 8.30 12.80 -5.11
C SER A 222 8.95 14.07 -4.55
N LEU A 223 8.86 14.29 -3.24
CA LEU A 223 9.59 15.36 -2.56
C LEU A 223 11.13 15.15 -2.58
N VAL A 224 11.59 13.89 -2.67
CA VAL A 224 13.01 13.58 -2.75
C VAL A 224 13.55 13.76 -4.17
N PHE A 225 12.78 13.34 -5.17
CA PHE A 225 13.21 13.29 -6.58
C PHE A 225 12.74 14.49 -7.41
N GLY A 226 11.75 15.24 -6.95
CA GLY A 226 11.22 16.44 -7.60
C GLY A 226 10.34 16.19 -8.81
N TYR A 227 9.79 14.98 -8.99
CA TYR A 227 8.87 14.69 -10.09
C TYR A 227 7.43 15.16 -9.82
N GLU A 228 6.67 15.37 -10.89
CA GLU A 228 5.27 15.77 -10.84
C GLU A 228 4.35 14.59 -10.54
N ILE A 229 3.24 14.84 -9.85
CA ILE A 229 2.20 13.84 -9.57
C ILE A 229 0.86 14.26 -10.17
N TYR A 230 0.27 13.37 -10.96
CA TYR A 230 -1.11 13.47 -11.40
C TYR A 230 -1.98 12.51 -10.59
N LEU A 231 -2.91 13.06 -9.80
CA LEU A 231 -3.86 12.26 -9.04
C LEU A 231 -4.92 11.68 -9.97
N ALA A 232 -5.08 10.37 -9.92
CA ALA A 232 -6.09 9.67 -10.71
C ALA A 232 -7.50 10.20 -10.40
N GLY A 233 -8.24 10.56 -11.42
CA GLY A 233 -9.63 10.98 -11.27
C GLY A 233 -10.56 9.79 -11.09
N SER A 234 -10.39 8.75 -11.90
CA SER A 234 -11.21 7.54 -11.87
C SER A 234 -10.43 6.31 -12.33
N ILE A 235 -10.57 5.19 -11.62
CA ILE A 235 -10.01 3.91 -12.06
C ILE A 235 -10.61 3.46 -13.41
N LYS A 236 -11.85 3.84 -13.71
CA LYS A 236 -12.52 3.47 -14.97
C LYS A 236 -11.91 4.17 -16.18
N ASP A 237 -11.46 5.41 -15.97
CA ASP A 237 -10.93 6.28 -17.03
C ASP A 237 -9.39 6.26 -17.07
N MET A 238 -8.76 5.40 -16.25
CA MET A 238 -7.32 5.36 -16.03
C MET A 238 -6.51 5.32 -17.34
N ALA A 239 -6.86 4.45 -18.29
CA ALA A 239 -6.14 4.35 -19.56
C ALA A 239 -6.25 5.64 -20.38
N GLN A 240 -7.43 6.27 -20.41
CA GLN A 240 -7.65 7.54 -21.10
C GLN A 240 -6.86 8.67 -20.44
N GLU A 241 -6.86 8.72 -19.11
CA GLU A 241 -6.09 9.71 -18.33
C GLU A 241 -4.58 9.52 -18.54
N MET A 242 -4.07 8.28 -18.49
CA MET A 242 -2.65 8.00 -18.74
C MET A 242 -2.22 8.38 -20.16
N MET A 243 -3.06 8.15 -21.17
CA MET A 243 -2.79 8.61 -22.55
C MET A 243 -2.75 10.14 -22.67
N ALA A 244 -3.48 10.88 -21.82
CA ALA A 244 -3.47 12.34 -21.81
C ALA A 244 -2.31 12.92 -20.99
N VAL A 245 -1.94 12.27 -19.88
CA VAL A 245 -0.90 12.70 -18.93
C VAL A 245 0.49 12.32 -19.41
N HIS A 246 0.64 11.23 -20.17
CA HIS A 246 1.92 10.66 -20.60
C HIS A 246 2.90 10.41 -19.46
N PRO A 247 2.54 9.62 -18.43
CA PRO A 247 3.40 9.39 -17.27
C PRO A 247 4.68 8.63 -17.64
N THR A 248 5.73 8.87 -16.86
CA THR A 248 7.01 8.15 -16.92
C THR A 248 7.18 7.16 -15.79
N ILE A 249 6.43 7.36 -14.68
CA ILE A 249 6.43 6.53 -13.48
C ILE A 249 5.02 6.03 -13.21
N PHE A 250 4.88 4.72 -13.04
CA PHE A 250 3.62 4.12 -12.66
C PHE A 250 3.82 2.96 -11.69
N SER A 251 3.15 3.04 -10.56
CA SER A 251 3.15 2.01 -9.53
C SER A 251 1.79 1.35 -9.46
N GLY A 252 1.74 0.02 -9.44
CA GLY A 252 0.49 -0.70 -9.41
C GLY A 252 0.59 -2.06 -8.72
N VAL A 253 -0.58 -2.68 -8.61
CA VAL A 253 -0.73 -4.06 -8.14
C VAL A 253 -0.94 -4.99 -9.34
N PRO A 254 -0.67 -6.31 -9.22
CA PRO A 254 -0.78 -7.26 -10.33
C PRO A 254 -2.08 -7.17 -11.13
N LEU A 255 -3.21 -6.99 -10.45
CA LEU A 255 -4.53 -6.89 -11.11
C LEU A 255 -4.59 -5.75 -12.12
N VAL A 256 -3.99 -4.60 -11.85
CA VAL A 256 -4.01 -3.44 -12.75
C VAL A 256 -3.20 -3.74 -14.00
N PHE A 257 -2.02 -4.31 -13.86
CA PHE A 257 -1.17 -4.69 -14.99
C PHE A 257 -1.80 -5.79 -15.85
N THR A 258 -2.46 -6.76 -15.22
CA THR A 258 -3.23 -7.79 -15.95
C THR A 258 -4.36 -7.15 -16.77
N ARG A 259 -5.10 -6.21 -16.19
CA ARG A 259 -6.18 -5.51 -16.92
C ARG A 259 -5.67 -4.70 -18.12
N PHE A 260 -4.54 -4.00 -17.99
CA PHE A 260 -3.92 -3.32 -19.14
C PHE A 260 -3.51 -4.31 -20.23
N TYR A 261 -2.93 -5.46 -19.85
CA TYR A 261 -2.58 -6.52 -20.78
C TYR A 261 -3.81 -7.09 -21.51
N GLU A 262 -4.87 -7.39 -20.80
CA GLU A 262 -6.13 -7.85 -21.38
C GLU A 262 -6.77 -6.80 -22.30
N ALA A 263 -6.78 -5.53 -21.90
CA ALA A 263 -7.28 -4.43 -22.70
C ALA A 263 -6.45 -4.24 -23.98
N SER A 264 -5.13 -4.29 -23.89
CA SER A 264 -4.21 -4.25 -25.03
C SER A 264 -4.55 -5.33 -26.06
N LYS A 265 -4.71 -6.57 -25.61
CA LYS A 265 -5.09 -7.69 -26.48
C LYS A 265 -6.48 -7.51 -27.11
N ALA A 266 -7.46 -7.11 -26.32
CA ALA A 266 -8.84 -6.93 -26.80
C ALA A 266 -8.98 -5.80 -27.81
N MET A 267 -8.24 -4.71 -27.62
CA MET A 267 -8.30 -3.52 -28.48
C MET A 267 -7.31 -3.57 -29.65
N GLY A 268 -6.33 -4.47 -29.62
CA GLY A 268 -5.23 -4.50 -30.60
C GLY A 268 -4.31 -3.27 -30.50
N VAL A 269 -4.22 -2.66 -29.31
CA VAL A 269 -3.40 -1.47 -29.03
C VAL A 269 -2.20 -1.87 -28.17
N PRO A 270 -0.95 -1.44 -28.50
CA PRO A 270 0.22 -1.75 -27.69
C PRO A 270 0.06 -1.28 -26.24
N LEU A 271 0.59 -2.05 -25.28
CA LEU A 271 0.61 -1.72 -23.85
C LEU A 271 1.22 -0.33 -23.60
N GLY A 272 2.36 -0.04 -24.24
CA GLY A 272 3.02 1.25 -24.13
C GLY A 272 2.11 2.42 -24.50
N THR A 273 1.24 2.26 -25.51
CA THR A 273 0.28 3.31 -25.89
C THR A 273 -0.78 3.53 -24.80
N LEU A 274 -1.34 2.45 -24.25
CA LEU A 274 -2.34 2.54 -23.16
C LEU A 274 -1.76 3.17 -21.88
N LEU A 275 -0.44 3.05 -21.69
CA LEU A 275 0.29 3.64 -20.57
C LEU A 275 0.83 5.05 -20.88
N GLY A 276 0.42 5.68 -21.99
CA GLY A 276 0.78 7.06 -22.33
C GLY A 276 2.04 7.22 -23.19
N GLY A 277 2.74 6.15 -23.57
CA GLY A 277 3.83 6.16 -24.56
C GLY A 277 5.19 6.67 -24.08
N ARG A 278 5.34 7.06 -22.80
CA ARG A 278 6.60 7.61 -22.22
C ARG A 278 7.10 6.86 -20.99
N MET A 279 6.55 5.67 -20.70
CA MET A 279 6.84 4.92 -19.48
C MET A 279 8.34 4.57 -19.37
N LYS A 280 8.95 4.97 -18.26
CA LYS A 280 10.33 4.63 -17.89
C LYS A 280 10.36 3.58 -16.78
N TYR A 281 9.57 3.78 -15.72
CA TYR A 281 9.59 2.97 -14.51
C TYR A 281 8.21 2.43 -14.19
N LEU A 282 8.09 1.11 -14.22
CA LEU A 282 6.92 0.36 -13.77
C LEU A 282 7.26 -0.37 -12.47
N PHE A 283 6.51 -0.10 -11.42
CA PHE A 283 6.67 -0.78 -10.14
C PHE A 283 5.47 -1.68 -9.87
N CYS A 284 5.73 -2.95 -9.56
CA CYS A 284 4.71 -3.89 -9.15
C CYS A 284 4.95 -4.37 -7.72
N GLY A 285 3.97 -4.18 -6.84
CA GLY A 285 4.04 -4.59 -5.45
C GLY A 285 2.72 -5.09 -4.90
N GLY A 286 2.70 -5.49 -3.62
CA GLY A 286 1.51 -5.91 -2.90
C GLY A 286 1.07 -7.36 -3.14
N ALA A 287 1.42 -7.98 -4.26
CA ALA A 287 1.19 -9.40 -4.54
C ALA A 287 2.12 -9.91 -5.65
N LYS A 288 2.19 -11.24 -5.84
CA LYS A 288 3.00 -11.84 -6.90
C LYS A 288 2.33 -11.62 -8.26
N LEU A 289 3.07 -11.02 -9.21
CA LEU A 289 2.70 -10.94 -10.62
C LEU A 289 3.14 -12.22 -11.35
N THR A 290 2.32 -12.69 -12.30
CA THR A 290 2.67 -13.88 -13.08
C THR A 290 3.80 -13.58 -14.07
N PRO A 291 4.73 -14.51 -14.32
CA PRO A 291 5.81 -14.34 -15.29
C PRO A 291 5.30 -14.01 -16.70
N GLU A 292 4.15 -14.55 -17.11
CA GLU A 292 3.53 -14.25 -18.40
C GLU A 292 3.24 -12.76 -18.59
N ILE A 293 2.64 -12.13 -17.57
CA ILE A 293 2.33 -10.69 -17.62
C ILE A 293 3.62 -9.87 -17.64
N ARG A 294 4.59 -10.18 -16.76
CA ARG A 294 5.90 -9.49 -16.77
C ARG A 294 6.56 -9.57 -18.14
N LYS A 295 6.56 -10.77 -18.74
CA LYS A 295 7.13 -10.99 -20.08
C LYS A 295 6.44 -10.14 -21.14
N ALA A 296 5.12 -10.02 -21.14
CA ALA A 296 4.38 -9.23 -22.11
C ALA A 296 4.78 -7.75 -22.09
N TYR A 297 5.04 -7.19 -20.90
CA TYR A 297 5.56 -5.83 -20.78
C TYR A 297 7.03 -5.72 -21.25
N ALA A 298 7.86 -6.69 -20.89
CA ALA A 298 9.26 -6.72 -21.32
C ALA A 298 9.40 -6.86 -22.84
N ASP A 299 8.53 -7.64 -23.51
CA ASP A 299 8.50 -7.80 -24.98
C ASP A 299 8.21 -6.46 -25.70
N GLU A 300 7.57 -5.48 -25.02
CA GLU A 300 7.40 -4.10 -25.52
C GLU A 300 8.48 -3.12 -24.97
N GLY A 301 9.55 -3.62 -24.37
CA GLY A 301 10.65 -2.81 -23.84
C GLY A 301 10.36 -2.14 -22.49
N MET A 302 9.28 -2.53 -21.81
CA MET A 302 8.89 -1.99 -20.51
C MET A 302 9.23 -2.99 -19.40
N TYR A 303 10.33 -2.76 -18.70
CA TYR A 303 10.77 -3.63 -17.60
C TYR A 303 10.06 -3.27 -16.29
N MET A 304 9.29 -4.23 -15.79
CA MET A 304 8.56 -4.07 -14.54
C MET A 304 9.43 -4.47 -13.35
N MET A 305 9.68 -3.53 -12.46
CA MET A 305 10.43 -3.76 -11.22
C MET A 305 9.49 -4.30 -10.14
N ASN A 306 9.76 -5.51 -9.69
CA ASN A 306 9.08 -6.04 -8.50
C ASN A 306 9.63 -5.38 -7.25
N ALA A 307 8.73 -5.05 -6.33
CA ALA A 307 9.07 -4.55 -5.01
C ALA A 307 8.43 -5.43 -3.94
N TYR A 308 9.20 -5.78 -2.91
CA TYR A 308 8.68 -6.48 -1.76
C TYR A 308 8.76 -5.59 -0.52
N ALA A 309 7.59 -5.33 0.03
CA ALA A 309 7.38 -4.49 1.20
C ALA A 309 6.23 -5.02 2.03
N LEU A 310 6.30 -4.74 3.33
CA LEU A 310 5.20 -4.85 4.28
C LEU A 310 4.95 -3.45 4.86
N SER A 311 3.79 -3.19 5.43
CA SER A 311 3.57 -1.93 6.15
C SER A 311 4.57 -1.77 7.29
N GLU A 312 4.93 -2.88 7.93
CA GLU A 312 5.93 -2.99 9.01
C GLU A 312 7.37 -2.70 8.53
N THR A 313 7.63 -2.76 7.24
CA THR A 313 8.93 -2.38 6.65
C THR A 313 8.85 -1.06 5.87
N SER A 314 7.83 -0.25 6.14
CA SER A 314 7.53 1.09 5.60
C SER A 314 7.81 1.25 4.10
N SER A 315 9.03 1.60 3.72
CA SER A 315 9.49 1.76 2.33
C SER A 315 9.94 0.46 1.66
N GLY A 316 9.67 -0.70 2.29
CA GLY A 316 10.12 -1.99 1.77
C GLY A 316 11.58 -2.29 2.06
N PHE A 317 12.08 -3.38 1.50
CA PHE A 317 13.47 -3.79 1.69
C PHE A 317 14.09 -4.50 0.49
N SER A 318 13.32 -4.74 -0.56
CA SER A 318 13.88 -5.20 -1.85
C SER A 318 13.10 -4.64 -3.03
N ILE A 319 13.81 -4.39 -4.11
CA ILE A 319 13.25 -3.97 -5.41
C ILE A 319 14.22 -4.37 -6.53
N ASP A 320 13.70 -4.73 -7.69
CA ASP A 320 14.52 -5.05 -8.87
C ASP A 320 15.30 -3.82 -9.37
N TYR A 321 16.41 -4.09 -10.06
CA TYR A 321 17.05 -3.09 -10.93
C TYR A 321 16.31 -3.01 -12.27
N PRO A 322 16.30 -1.84 -12.94
CA PRO A 322 15.77 -1.75 -14.30
C PRO A 322 16.45 -2.74 -15.24
N GLY A 323 15.66 -3.45 -16.04
CA GLY A 323 16.18 -4.47 -16.94
C GLY A 323 16.50 -5.83 -16.29
N GLU A 324 16.12 -6.04 -15.04
CA GLU A 324 16.32 -7.32 -14.35
C GLU A 324 15.48 -8.41 -15.00
N GLU A 325 16.14 -9.51 -15.40
CA GLU A 325 15.51 -10.62 -16.13
C GLU A 325 14.97 -11.73 -15.21
N ASP A 326 15.34 -11.72 -13.94
CA ASP A 326 14.89 -12.75 -12.99
C ASP A 326 13.41 -12.56 -12.63
N MET A 327 12.54 -13.23 -13.37
CA MET A 327 11.08 -13.12 -13.22
C MET A 327 10.53 -13.74 -11.92
N GLU A 328 11.31 -14.57 -11.23
CA GLU A 328 10.88 -15.25 -9.99
C GLU A 328 11.25 -14.43 -8.73
N SER A 329 12.23 -13.55 -8.82
CA SER A 329 12.65 -12.68 -7.74
C SER A 329 11.60 -11.61 -7.42
N VAL A 330 11.52 -11.21 -6.15
CA VAL A 330 10.78 -10.02 -5.69
C VAL A 330 11.72 -8.86 -5.38
N GLY A 331 12.87 -8.85 -6.03
CA GLY A 331 13.85 -7.77 -6.01
C GLY A 331 15.14 -8.09 -5.29
N THR A 332 16.10 -7.20 -5.47
CA THR A 332 17.39 -7.20 -4.78
C THR A 332 17.27 -6.40 -3.48
N LEU A 333 17.81 -6.94 -2.38
CA LEU A 333 17.83 -6.31 -1.07
C LEU A 333 18.38 -4.87 -1.14
N PHE A 334 17.84 -4.00 -0.32
CA PHE A 334 18.41 -2.68 -0.07
C PHE A 334 19.75 -2.82 0.67
N GLU A 335 20.68 -1.93 0.38
CA GLU A 335 22.05 -2.01 0.88
C GLU A 335 22.18 -1.76 2.38
N ASP A 336 21.19 -1.08 2.98
CA ASP A 336 21.10 -0.70 4.38
C ASP A 336 20.12 -1.57 5.20
N VAL A 337 19.70 -2.69 4.62
CA VAL A 337 18.82 -3.67 5.26
C VAL A 337 19.59 -4.96 5.54
N ASP A 338 19.56 -5.41 6.79
CA ASP A 338 20.03 -6.73 7.19
C ASP A 338 18.85 -7.71 7.15
N ALA A 339 19.00 -8.79 6.40
CA ALA A 339 17.98 -9.79 6.20
C ALA A 339 18.51 -11.20 6.41
N LYS A 340 17.74 -12.05 7.08
CA LYS A 340 18.07 -13.45 7.37
C LYS A 340 16.93 -14.37 6.97
N VAL A 341 17.30 -15.61 6.64
CA VAL A 341 16.38 -16.74 6.51
C VAL A 341 16.48 -17.57 7.78
N LEU A 342 15.41 -17.62 8.55
CA LEU A 342 15.37 -18.39 9.82
C LEU A 342 14.84 -19.80 9.55
N ASP A 343 15.45 -20.78 10.22
CA ASP A 343 15.08 -22.19 10.16
C ASP A 343 14.85 -22.71 8.72
N PRO A 344 15.86 -22.59 7.83
CA PRO A 344 15.70 -22.97 6.43
C PRO A 344 15.47 -24.46 6.27
N ASP A 345 14.57 -24.82 5.34
CA ASP A 345 14.38 -26.22 4.90
C ASP A 345 15.55 -26.69 4.00
N GLU A 346 15.48 -27.94 3.49
CA GLU A 346 16.51 -28.54 2.63
C GLU A 346 16.76 -27.74 1.34
N ASP A 347 15.76 -26.99 0.85
CA ASP A 347 15.85 -26.10 -0.31
C ASP A 347 16.35 -24.68 0.04
N GLY A 348 16.60 -24.40 1.31
CA GLY A 348 17.06 -23.11 1.82
C GLY A 348 15.95 -22.07 2.01
N TYR A 349 14.69 -22.49 2.08
CA TYR A 349 13.56 -21.61 2.38
C TYR A 349 13.18 -21.66 3.85
N GLY A 350 13.07 -20.50 4.47
CA GLY A 350 12.65 -20.34 5.85
C GLY A 350 11.92 -19.01 6.04
N GLU A 351 11.62 -18.65 7.29
CA GLU A 351 11.00 -17.36 7.56
C GLU A 351 12.00 -16.22 7.31
N LEU A 352 11.59 -15.23 6.52
CA LEU A 352 12.39 -14.03 6.32
C LEU A 352 12.31 -13.14 7.56
N ALA A 353 13.46 -12.70 8.04
CA ALA A 353 13.61 -11.81 9.19
C ALA A 353 14.43 -10.58 8.79
N ILE A 354 13.94 -9.39 9.14
CA ILE A 354 14.46 -8.11 8.64
C ILE A 354 14.86 -7.22 9.80
N LYS A 355 16.00 -6.54 9.63
CA LYS A 355 16.49 -5.51 10.57
C LYS A 355 17.04 -4.33 9.79
N GLY A 356 16.62 -3.12 10.13
CA GLY A 356 17.06 -1.90 9.46
C GLY A 356 16.24 -0.68 9.89
N ALA A 357 16.63 0.47 9.37
CA ALA A 357 15.92 1.72 9.63
C ALA A 357 14.50 1.75 9.01
N ASN A 358 14.21 0.85 8.08
CA ASN A 358 12.90 0.66 7.47
C ASN A 358 11.89 -0.07 8.37
N VAL A 359 12.35 -0.76 9.40
CA VAL A 359 11.48 -1.53 10.30
C VAL A 359 10.73 -0.59 11.25
N PHE A 360 9.45 -0.78 11.38
CA PHE A 360 8.51 0.03 12.15
C PHE A 360 8.87 0.15 13.64
N LEU A 361 8.28 1.13 14.33
CA LEU A 361 8.45 1.30 15.77
C LEU A 361 7.70 0.23 16.59
N GLY A 362 6.71 -0.41 16.01
CA GLY A 362 5.85 -1.41 16.63
C GLY A 362 4.39 -1.23 16.23
N TYR A 363 3.51 -2.03 16.81
CA TYR A 363 2.06 -1.85 16.66
C TYR A 363 1.56 -0.84 17.69
N PHE A 364 0.85 0.18 17.21
CA PHE A 364 0.36 1.28 18.05
C PHE A 364 -0.48 0.74 19.20
N ARG A 365 -0.03 1.02 20.45
CA ARG A 365 -0.66 0.55 21.71
C ARG A 365 -0.95 -0.95 21.75
N ASP A 366 0.02 -1.73 21.27
CA ASP A 366 -0.05 -3.18 21.29
C ASP A 366 1.35 -3.76 21.53
N GLU A 367 1.80 -3.64 22.79
CA GLU A 367 3.14 -4.08 23.20
C GLU A 367 3.31 -5.60 23.06
N GLU A 368 2.25 -6.37 23.31
CA GLU A 368 2.28 -7.82 23.20
C GLU A 368 2.48 -8.24 21.74
N ALA A 369 1.68 -7.70 20.81
CA ALA A 369 1.85 -7.94 19.38
C ALA A 369 3.20 -7.42 18.88
N THR A 370 3.66 -6.27 19.37
CA THR A 370 4.98 -5.71 19.03
C THR A 370 6.09 -6.66 19.46
N LYS A 371 6.08 -7.11 20.71
CA LYS A 371 7.09 -8.05 21.23
C LYS A 371 7.09 -9.36 20.45
N ALA A 372 5.91 -9.88 20.12
CA ALA A 372 5.77 -11.12 19.34
C ALA A 372 6.23 -10.98 17.87
N ALA A 373 6.33 -9.76 17.35
CA ALA A 373 6.77 -9.50 15.98
C ALA A 373 8.31 -9.49 15.83
N PHE A 374 9.07 -9.52 16.90
CA PHE A 374 10.54 -9.52 16.87
C PHE A 374 11.10 -10.77 17.55
N ASN A 375 12.23 -11.25 17.00
CA ASN A 375 13.01 -12.28 17.69
C ASN A 375 13.94 -11.68 18.75
N GLU A 376 14.66 -12.53 19.49
CA GLU A 376 15.59 -12.13 20.54
C GLU A 376 16.76 -11.26 20.03
N ASP A 377 17.17 -11.40 18.77
CA ASP A 377 18.23 -10.63 18.11
C ASP A 377 17.72 -9.27 17.57
N GLY A 378 16.42 -8.96 17.72
CA GLY A 378 15.79 -7.73 17.27
C GLY A 378 15.49 -7.68 15.77
N TYR A 379 15.37 -8.84 15.11
CA TYR A 379 14.85 -8.93 13.73
C TYR A 379 13.34 -9.00 13.75
N PHE A 380 12.72 -8.20 12.91
CA PHE A 380 11.29 -8.30 12.61
C PHE A 380 10.99 -9.58 11.84
N LEU A 381 10.06 -10.37 12.33
CA LEU A 381 9.59 -11.62 11.73
C LEU A 381 8.49 -11.30 10.71
N THR A 382 8.79 -11.46 9.43
CA THR A 382 7.85 -11.05 8.35
C THR A 382 6.62 -11.94 8.25
N GLY A 383 6.69 -13.17 8.75
CA GLY A 383 5.69 -14.20 8.50
C GLY A 383 5.71 -14.73 7.06
N ASP A 384 6.66 -14.30 6.23
CA ASP A 384 6.81 -14.79 4.86
C ASP A 384 7.91 -15.84 4.77
N ILE A 385 7.62 -16.94 4.09
CA ILE A 385 8.57 -18.01 3.78
C ILE A 385 9.27 -17.67 2.47
N GLY A 386 10.57 -17.48 2.54
CA GLY A 386 11.39 -17.07 1.41
C GLY A 386 12.83 -17.57 1.52
N THR A 387 13.62 -17.22 0.52
CA THR A 387 15.07 -17.42 0.49
C THR A 387 15.77 -16.21 -0.08
N ILE A 388 17.05 -16.06 0.23
CA ILE A 388 17.90 -14.98 -0.29
C ILE A 388 19.08 -15.64 -1.01
N ARG A 389 19.24 -15.36 -2.32
CA ARG A 389 20.33 -15.87 -3.15
C ARG A 389 20.95 -14.73 -3.94
N ASN A 390 22.25 -14.52 -3.78
CA ASN A 390 22.96 -13.41 -4.45
C ASN A 390 22.26 -12.04 -4.23
N ASN A 391 21.87 -11.75 -3.00
CA ASN A 391 21.09 -10.57 -2.61
C ASN A 391 19.68 -10.43 -3.20
N LYS A 392 19.20 -11.40 -3.98
CA LYS A 392 17.83 -11.44 -4.48
C LYS A 392 16.91 -12.21 -3.55
N VAL A 393 15.71 -11.69 -3.37
CA VAL A 393 14.68 -12.26 -2.50
C VAL A 393 13.69 -13.07 -3.32
N TYR A 394 13.37 -14.27 -2.85
CA TYR A 394 12.38 -15.17 -3.46
C TYR A 394 11.36 -15.56 -2.41
N ILE A 395 10.08 -15.37 -2.71
CA ILE A 395 8.97 -15.68 -1.80
C ILE A 395 8.25 -16.94 -2.25
N ARG A 396 8.09 -17.90 -1.33
CA ARG A 396 7.29 -19.12 -1.54
C ARG A 396 5.85 -18.94 -1.04
N GLY A 397 5.62 -18.17 0.02
CA GLY A 397 4.31 -17.91 0.59
C GLY A 397 4.37 -17.34 2.01
N ARG A 398 3.21 -17.35 2.70
CA ARG A 398 3.10 -16.92 4.10
C ARG A 398 3.24 -18.10 5.05
N LYS A 399 3.86 -17.88 6.22
CA LYS A 399 3.98 -18.86 7.30
C LYS A 399 2.61 -19.25 7.86
N ASP A 400 1.72 -18.28 7.97
CA ASP A 400 0.35 -18.42 8.46
C ASP A 400 -0.60 -19.11 7.45
N THR A 401 -0.18 -19.30 6.20
CA THR A 401 -0.88 -20.14 5.21
C THR A 401 -0.46 -21.60 5.26
N ARG A 402 0.49 -21.94 6.11
CA ARG A 402 0.85 -23.32 6.38
C ARG A 402 -0.16 -23.92 7.36
N ILE A 403 -0.80 -25.00 6.96
CA ILE A 403 -1.69 -25.78 7.82
C ILE A 403 -0.89 -26.99 8.33
N THR A 404 -0.69 -27.07 9.63
CA THR A 404 -0.13 -28.27 10.26
C THR A 404 -1.26 -29.25 10.56
N LEU A 405 -1.21 -30.42 9.97
CA LEU A 405 -2.17 -31.49 10.18
C LEU A 405 -1.92 -32.19 11.52
N SER A 406 -2.91 -32.93 12.05
CA SER A 406 -2.81 -33.69 13.29
C SER A 406 -1.70 -34.74 13.34
N ASN A 407 -1.25 -35.19 12.16
CA ASN A 407 -0.13 -36.14 12.00
C ASN A 407 1.26 -35.45 11.92
N GLY A 408 1.33 -34.11 12.08
CA GLY A 408 2.58 -33.34 12.02
C GLY A 408 3.00 -32.91 10.60
N GLU A 409 2.30 -33.37 9.55
CA GLU A 409 2.56 -32.94 8.18
C GLU A 409 2.12 -31.48 7.97
N ASN A 410 2.87 -30.76 7.14
CA ASN A 410 2.58 -29.37 6.79
C ASN A 410 2.11 -29.27 5.34
N ILE A 411 0.97 -28.57 5.14
CA ILE A 411 0.43 -28.26 3.81
C ILE A 411 0.31 -26.74 3.64
N SER A 412 0.41 -26.29 2.39
CA SER A 412 0.25 -24.87 2.06
C SER A 412 -1.20 -24.60 1.64
N ALA A 413 -1.96 -23.88 2.45
CA ALA A 413 -3.31 -23.46 2.09
C ALA A 413 -3.31 -22.70 0.75
N LYS A 414 -2.37 -21.78 0.57
CA LYS A 414 -2.23 -20.98 -0.65
C LYS A 414 -2.02 -21.84 -1.91
N ARG A 415 -1.15 -22.88 -1.82
CA ARG A 415 -0.94 -23.78 -2.96
C ARG A 415 -2.21 -24.56 -3.33
N ILE A 416 -3.02 -24.93 -2.34
CA ILE A 416 -4.29 -25.60 -2.56
C ILE A 416 -5.30 -24.61 -3.14
N GLU A 417 -5.37 -23.38 -2.62
CA GLU A 417 -6.22 -22.31 -3.15
C GLU A 417 -5.91 -22.00 -4.62
N GLU A 418 -4.63 -21.92 -4.99
CA GLU A 418 -4.18 -21.72 -6.37
C GLU A 418 -4.65 -22.89 -7.28
N ARG A 419 -4.46 -24.14 -6.84
CA ARG A 419 -4.89 -25.33 -7.60
C ARG A 419 -6.42 -25.42 -7.74
N VAL A 420 -7.17 -25.06 -6.70
CA VAL A 420 -8.63 -25.01 -6.77
C VAL A 420 -9.09 -23.93 -7.76
N LYS A 421 -8.40 -22.79 -7.83
CA LYS A 421 -8.69 -21.75 -8.83
C LYS A 421 -8.52 -22.22 -10.27
N GLU A 422 -7.58 -23.11 -10.53
CA GLU A 422 -7.34 -23.65 -11.87
C GLU A 422 -8.40 -24.66 -12.32
N VAL A 423 -9.25 -25.15 -11.40
CA VAL A 423 -10.24 -26.19 -11.67
C VAL A 423 -11.35 -25.68 -12.60
N HIS A 424 -11.76 -24.40 -12.46
CA HIS A 424 -12.79 -23.82 -13.32
C HIS A 424 -12.65 -22.29 -13.42
N GLU A 425 -12.86 -21.74 -14.63
CA GLU A 425 -12.71 -20.29 -14.92
C GLU A 425 -13.63 -19.37 -14.13
N SER A 426 -14.77 -19.88 -13.64
CA SER A 426 -15.69 -19.09 -12.82
C SER A 426 -15.19 -18.79 -11.41
N ILE A 427 -14.12 -19.44 -10.97
CA ILE A 427 -13.62 -19.30 -9.60
C ILE A 427 -12.87 -17.97 -9.45
N VAL A 428 -13.42 -17.07 -8.65
CA VAL A 428 -12.86 -15.73 -8.39
C VAL A 428 -11.88 -15.77 -7.23
N SER A 429 -12.24 -16.46 -6.14
CA SER A 429 -11.42 -16.58 -4.95
C SER A 429 -11.66 -17.92 -4.25
N VAL A 430 -10.69 -18.35 -3.48
CA VAL A 430 -10.73 -19.59 -2.71
C VAL A 430 -10.18 -19.33 -1.32
N LYS A 431 -10.76 -19.91 -0.30
CA LYS A 431 -10.25 -19.91 1.07
C LYS A 431 -10.19 -21.33 1.60
N VAL A 432 -8.99 -21.78 1.94
CA VAL A 432 -8.73 -23.11 2.52
C VAL A 432 -8.56 -22.99 4.03
N TYR A 433 -9.17 -23.90 4.78
CA TYR A 433 -9.09 -23.94 6.24
C TYR A 433 -9.36 -25.34 6.80
N MET A 434 -8.99 -25.56 8.06
CA MET A 434 -9.29 -26.82 8.77
C MET A 434 -10.58 -26.71 9.58
N ARG A 435 -11.36 -27.77 9.55
CA ARG A 435 -12.50 -27.99 10.46
C ARG A 435 -12.37 -29.38 11.11
N GLY A 436 -11.79 -29.41 12.30
CA GLY A 436 -11.27 -30.65 12.87
C GLY A 436 -10.13 -31.19 12.03
N ASP A 437 -10.17 -32.48 11.65
CA ASP A 437 -9.18 -33.11 10.79
C ASP A 437 -9.50 -33.04 9.29
N LEU A 438 -10.56 -32.33 8.91
CA LEU A 438 -10.96 -32.19 7.51
C LEU A 438 -10.44 -30.88 6.92
N LEU A 439 -9.80 -30.97 5.77
CA LEU A 439 -9.46 -29.82 4.92
C LEU A 439 -10.73 -29.35 4.21
N CYS A 440 -11.12 -28.11 4.49
CA CYS A 440 -12.31 -27.48 3.96
C CYS A 440 -11.95 -26.32 3.04
N THR A 441 -12.85 -26.04 2.07
CA THR A 441 -12.62 -24.98 1.09
C THR A 441 -13.91 -24.20 0.83
N ASP A 442 -13.86 -22.88 0.95
CA ASP A 442 -14.89 -21.97 0.46
C ASP A 442 -14.46 -21.45 -0.93
N ILE A 443 -15.28 -21.75 -1.94
CA ILE A 443 -15.02 -21.44 -3.35
C ILE A 443 -15.98 -20.33 -3.77
N TYR A 444 -15.44 -19.15 -4.03
CA TYR A 444 -16.21 -17.98 -4.46
C TYR A 444 -16.24 -17.93 -5.98
N VAL A 445 -17.43 -17.92 -6.58
CA VAL A 445 -17.63 -18.02 -8.01
C VAL A 445 -18.38 -16.84 -8.61
N ASN A 446 -18.09 -16.56 -9.88
CA ASN A 446 -18.91 -15.69 -10.70
C ASN A 446 -20.16 -16.46 -11.16
N ASP A 447 -21.32 -16.10 -10.65
CA ASP A 447 -22.60 -16.78 -10.89
C ASP A 447 -22.97 -16.90 -12.38
N ALA A 448 -22.48 -15.99 -13.22
CA ALA A 448 -22.79 -15.98 -14.66
C ALA A 448 -22.09 -17.11 -15.44
N SER A 449 -20.91 -17.56 -14.95
CA SER A 449 -20.09 -18.58 -15.60
C SER A 449 -19.91 -19.85 -14.79
N ALA A 450 -20.44 -19.88 -13.55
CA ALA A 450 -20.33 -21.03 -12.65
C ALA A 450 -21.21 -22.21 -13.09
N PRO A 451 -20.71 -23.46 -12.94
CA PRO A 451 -21.55 -24.66 -13.04
C PRO A 451 -22.79 -24.57 -12.15
N LYS A 452 -23.94 -24.90 -12.71
CA LYS A 452 -25.24 -24.85 -11.98
C LYS A 452 -25.58 -26.17 -11.30
N ASP A 453 -24.97 -27.26 -11.75
CA ASP A 453 -25.17 -28.60 -11.19
C ASP A 453 -24.13 -28.89 -10.11
N ALA A 454 -24.60 -29.32 -8.94
CA ALA A 454 -23.73 -29.74 -7.85
C ALA A 454 -22.83 -30.94 -8.22
N GLY A 455 -23.31 -31.85 -9.07
CA GLY A 455 -22.55 -33.00 -9.55
C GLY A 455 -21.34 -32.61 -10.42
N GLU A 456 -21.44 -31.50 -11.15
CA GLU A 456 -20.31 -30.97 -11.94
C GLU A 456 -19.19 -30.48 -11.00
N TRP A 457 -19.51 -29.75 -9.95
CA TRP A 457 -18.55 -29.35 -8.91
C TRP A 457 -17.91 -30.55 -8.21
N GLU A 458 -18.71 -31.57 -7.87
CA GLU A 458 -18.20 -32.81 -7.26
C GLU A 458 -17.16 -33.48 -8.16
N GLY A 459 -17.46 -33.60 -9.46
CA GLY A 459 -16.52 -34.15 -10.44
C GLY A 459 -15.21 -33.37 -10.54
N LEU A 460 -15.27 -32.02 -10.57
CA LEU A 460 -14.11 -31.16 -10.62
C LEU A 460 -13.21 -31.29 -9.37
N ILE A 461 -13.80 -31.35 -8.18
CA ILE A 461 -13.06 -31.51 -6.93
C ILE A 461 -12.49 -32.93 -6.81
N GLU A 462 -13.22 -33.97 -7.28
CA GLU A 462 -12.69 -35.33 -7.32
C GLU A 462 -11.47 -35.45 -8.24
N GLU A 463 -11.49 -34.83 -9.43
CA GLU A 463 -10.32 -34.81 -10.33
C GLU A 463 -9.15 -34.10 -9.68
N LEU A 464 -9.35 -32.96 -9.03
CA LEU A 464 -8.32 -32.27 -8.27
C LEU A 464 -7.76 -33.18 -7.17
N ASN A 465 -8.60 -33.88 -6.42
CA ASN A 465 -8.20 -34.77 -5.33
C ASN A 465 -7.40 -35.98 -5.80
N LYS A 466 -7.44 -36.34 -7.10
CA LYS A 466 -6.60 -37.41 -7.67
C LYS A 466 -5.16 -36.97 -7.91
N ILE A 467 -4.93 -35.68 -8.18
CA ILE A 467 -3.61 -35.13 -8.55
C ILE A 467 -2.86 -34.48 -7.41
N VAL A 468 -3.54 -34.17 -6.30
CA VAL A 468 -2.89 -33.62 -5.09
C VAL A 468 -2.45 -34.73 -4.15
N SER A 469 -1.50 -34.43 -3.24
CA SER A 469 -1.09 -35.39 -2.22
C SER A 469 -2.28 -35.78 -1.33
N ARG A 470 -2.22 -36.95 -0.70
CA ARG A 470 -3.28 -37.43 0.19
C ARG A 470 -3.62 -36.45 1.32
N PHE A 471 -2.67 -35.60 1.71
CA PHE A 471 -2.80 -34.62 2.78
C PHE A 471 -3.43 -33.29 2.31
N GLU A 472 -3.45 -33.04 1.00
CA GLU A 472 -4.02 -31.83 0.38
C GLU A 472 -5.42 -32.07 -0.19
N ARG A 473 -5.99 -33.26 0.00
CA ARG A 473 -7.32 -33.59 -0.50
C ARG A 473 -8.39 -32.80 0.23
N ILE A 474 -9.24 -32.14 -0.54
CA ILE A 474 -10.40 -31.39 -0.03
C ILE A 474 -11.45 -32.40 0.45
N GLY A 475 -11.74 -32.37 1.75
CA GLY A 475 -12.74 -33.23 2.36
C GLY A 475 -14.13 -32.61 2.35
N LYS A 476 -14.24 -31.28 2.28
CA LYS A 476 -15.52 -30.56 2.19
C LYS A 476 -15.33 -29.22 1.50
N TYR A 477 -16.29 -28.80 0.67
CA TYR A 477 -16.29 -27.49 0.03
C TYR A 477 -17.66 -26.83 0.08
N ASN A 478 -17.67 -25.49 0.00
CA ASN A 478 -18.86 -24.67 -0.17
C ASN A 478 -18.68 -23.82 -1.44
N ILE A 479 -19.73 -23.76 -2.27
CA ILE A 479 -19.78 -22.85 -3.40
C ILE A 479 -20.53 -21.60 -2.97
N ILE A 480 -19.90 -20.44 -3.11
CA ILE A 480 -20.39 -19.17 -2.62
C ILE A 480 -20.39 -18.17 -3.76
N SER A 481 -21.50 -17.47 -3.98
CA SER A 481 -21.57 -16.38 -4.96
C SER A 481 -20.54 -15.27 -4.61
N SER A 482 -19.78 -14.81 -5.59
CA SER A 482 -18.83 -13.70 -5.39
C SER A 482 -19.51 -12.39 -4.98
N SER A 483 -20.81 -12.24 -5.23
CA SER A 483 -21.61 -11.12 -4.74
C SER A 483 -21.75 -11.10 -3.20
N GLN A 484 -21.46 -12.21 -2.53
CA GLN A 484 -21.47 -12.33 -1.07
C GLN A 484 -20.10 -11.95 -0.43
N MET A 485 -19.02 -11.80 -1.22
CA MET A 485 -17.75 -11.32 -0.71
C MET A 485 -17.76 -9.83 -0.31
N LEU A 486 -18.77 -9.09 -0.75
CA LEU A 486 -18.91 -7.66 -0.52
C LEU A 486 -19.82 -7.33 0.67
N LYS A 487 -20.27 -8.34 1.40
CA LYS A 487 -21.01 -8.21 2.66
C LYS A 487 -20.14 -8.61 3.86
#